data_8ccbfc6a3e8968b84fb5e138c743c539
#
_entry.id   8ccbfc6a3e8968b84fb5e138c743c539
#
_cell.length_a   1.000
_cell.length_b   1.000
_cell.length_c   1.000
_cell.angle_alpha   90.00
_cell.angle_beta   90.00
_cell.angle_gamma   90.00
#
_symmetry.space_group_name_H-M   'P 1'
#
loop_
_entity.id
_entity.type
_entity.pdbx_description
1 polymer ?
#
loop_
_entity_poly.entity_id
_entity_poly.type
_entity_poly.pdbx_seq_one_letter_code
_entity_poly.pdbx_strand_id
1 'polypeptide(L)'
;MRKLLLMLAGGLVASPAGATVKSSSPSGFDVVETASVKTSPARAYAALREVGHWWDGAHSFSHSALNLRLDLRPGGCWCETLPAGGGVQHMQVVFVDPGKTVILHGTLGPLIDQGLSGALTFNFAPDDKGTKIKVEYAVGGYFSDTKMNWAAAVDGVLGAQLQRMARYIDTGRPDPPATK
;
A
#
# COMPACT_ATOMS: atom_id res chain seq x y z
N MET A 1 -33.21 -38.79 -28.86
CA MET A 1 -32.31 -38.73 -27.67
C MET A 1 -31.44 -37.47 -27.83
N ARG A 2 -31.81 -36.36 -27.18
CA ARG A 2 -31.10 -35.06 -27.24
C ARG A 2 -30.13 -35.01 -26.04
N LYS A 3 -28.81 -35.02 -26.31
CA LYS A 3 -27.79 -34.86 -25.28
C LYS A 3 -27.70 -33.37 -24.88
N LEU A 4 -28.05 -33.06 -23.66
CA LEU A 4 -27.92 -31.75 -23.04
C LEU A 4 -26.44 -31.58 -22.58
N LEU A 5 -25.71 -30.67 -23.22
CA LEU A 5 -24.35 -30.32 -22.83
C LEU A 5 -24.44 -29.25 -21.75
N LEU A 6 -24.13 -29.58 -20.48
CA LEU A 6 -23.97 -28.62 -19.39
C LEU A 6 -22.61 -27.96 -19.53
N MET A 7 -22.57 -26.67 -19.88
CA MET A 7 -21.36 -25.84 -19.75
C MET A 7 -21.24 -25.38 -18.29
N LEU A 8 -20.23 -25.91 -17.57
CA LEU A 8 -19.81 -25.32 -16.31
C LEU A 8 -19.07 -24.02 -16.59
N ALA A 9 -19.68 -22.89 -16.27
CA ALA A 9 -19.01 -21.60 -16.18
C ALA A 9 -18.19 -21.59 -14.89
N GLY A 10 -16.88 -21.77 -15.01
CA GLY A 10 -15.93 -21.63 -13.92
C GLY A 10 -15.79 -20.15 -13.54
N GLY A 11 -16.50 -19.69 -12.52
CA GLY A 11 -16.31 -18.37 -11.95
C GLY A 11 -14.91 -18.29 -11.31
N LEU A 12 -14.06 -17.38 -11.79
CA LEU A 12 -12.84 -16.97 -11.07
C LEU A 12 -13.28 -16.31 -9.75
N VAL A 13 -13.16 -17.04 -8.66
CA VAL A 13 -13.25 -16.48 -7.32
C VAL A 13 -11.95 -15.73 -7.08
N ALA A 14 -11.98 -14.39 -7.16
CA ALA A 14 -10.90 -13.56 -6.66
C ALA A 14 -10.83 -13.78 -5.13
N SER A 15 -9.74 -14.38 -4.66
CA SER A 15 -9.48 -14.48 -3.23
C SER A 15 -9.41 -13.05 -2.66
N PRO A 16 -10.15 -12.73 -1.59
CA PRO A 16 -9.99 -11.44 -0.93
C PRO A 16 -8.54 -11.31 -0.46
N ALA A 17 -7.92 -10.17 -0.73
CA ALA A 17 -6.68 -9.79 -0.06
C ALA A 17 -6.97 -9.85 1.45
N GLY A 18 -6.22 -10.63 2.18
CA GLY A 18 -6.39 -10.75 3.61
C GLY A 18 -5.86 -9.49 4.28
N ALA A 19 -6.72 -8.47 4.41
CA ALA A 19 -6.51 -7.35 5.32
C ALA A 19 -6.47 -7.89 6.75
N THR A 20 -5.44 -7.58 7.52
CA THR A 20 -5.31 -8.14 8.86
C THR A 20 -4.70 -7.13 9.82
N VAL A 21 -5.56 -6.56 10.67
CA VAL A 21 -5.11 -5.92 11.91
C VAL A 21 -4.46 -7.00 12.77
N LYS A 22 -3.13 -6.99 12.83
CA LYS A 22 -2.34 -7.98 13.57
C LYS A 22 -2.39 -7.74 15.07
N SER A 23 -2.39 -6.46 15.48
CA SER A 23 -2.57 -6.05 16.87
C SER A 23 -3.15 -4.64 16.95
N SER A 24 -3.87 -4.35 18.04
CA SER A 24 -4.38 -3.01 18.34
C SER A 24 -4.48 -2.82 19.84
N SER A 25 -4.09 -1.63 20.31
CA SER A 25 -4.14 -1.19 21.72
C SER A 25 -4.40 0.32 21.78
N PRO A 26 -4.67 0.91 22.95
CA PRO A 26 -4.79 2.35 23.10
C PRO A 26 -3.55 3.16 22.72
N SER A 27 -2.37 2.54 22.70
CA SER A 27 -1.09 3.19 22.41
C SER A 27 -0.49 2.83 21.05
N GLY A 28 -1.15 1.99 20.24
CA GLY A 28 -0.60 1.60 18.94
C GLY A 28 -1.34 0.46 18.27
N PHE A 29 -0.99 0.24 17.00
CA PHE A 29 -1.51 -0.87 16.21
C PHE A 29 -0.45 -1.37 15.22
N ASP A 30 -0.68 -2.57 14.70
CA ASP A 30 0.13 -3.21 13.66
C ASP A 30 -0.81 -3.83 12.62
N VAL A 31 -0.66 -3.43 11.35
CA VAL A 31 -1.44 -3.95 10.22
C VAL A 31 -0.52 -4.60 9.20
N VAL A 32 -1.01 -5.66 8.56
CA VAL A 32 -0.24 -6.43 7.57
C VAL A 32 -1.09 -6.69 6.35
N GLU A 33 -0.57 -6.28 5.19
CA GLU A 33 -1.21 -6.50 3.90
C GLU A 33 -0.33 -7.37 3.00
N THR A 34 -0.93 -8.17 2.14
CA THR A 34 -0.20 -8.98 1.16
C THR A 34 -0.87 -8.97 -0.20
N ALA A 35 -0.05 -8.96 -1.26
CA ALA A 35 -0.49 -9.16 -2.63
C ALA A 35 0.55 -9.97 -3.41
N SER A 36 0.13 -10.71 -4.44
CA SER A 36 1.03 -11.37 -5.38
C SER A 36 0.91 -10.74 -6.75
N VAL A 37 2.05 -10.56 -7.45
CA VAL A 37 2.16 -9.96 -8.79
C VAL A 37 2.95 -10.86 -9.72
N LYS A 38 2.67 -10.75 -11.04
CA LYS A 38 3.25 -11.62 -12.09
C LYS A 38 4.59 -11.12 -12.61
N THR A 39 5.46 -10.66 -11.71
CA THR A 39 6.77 -10.12 -12.11
C THR A 39 7.85 -10.49 -11.09
N SER A 40 9.12 -10.23 -11.42
CA SER A 40 10.23 -10.48 -10.50
C SER A 40 10.24 -9.50 -9.32
N PRO A 41 10.84 -9.88 -8.17
CA PRO A 41 10.97 -8.98 -7.01
C PRO A 41 11.63 -7.64 -7.34
N ALA A 42 12.65 -7.63 -8.21
CA ALA A 42 13.32 -6.41 -8.61
C ALA A 42 12.39 -5.43 -9.35
N ARG A 43 11.51 -5.93 -10.22
CA ARG A 43 10.54 -5.08 -10.93
C ARG A 43 9.40 -4.64 -10.00
N ALA A 44 8.90 -5.53 -9.14
CA ALA A 44 7.89 -5.17 -8.14
C ALA A 44 8.42 -4.08 -7.18
N TYR A 45 9.67 -4.23 -6.72
CA TYR A 45 10.36 -3.21 -5.92
C TYR A 45 10.49 -1.86 -6.65
N ALA A 46 10.85 -1.87 -7.94
CA ALA A 46 11.01 -0.65 -8.72
C ALA A 46 9.71 0.18 -8.79
N ALA A 47 8.54 -0.46 -8.77
CA ALA A 47 7.24 0.22 -8.79
C ALA A 47 7.00 1.12 -7.56
N LEU A 48 7.73 0.94 -6.44
CA LEU A 48 7.65 1.87 -5.31
C LEU A 48 8.04 3.30 -5.71
N ARG A 49 9.02 3.50 -6.62
CA ARG A 49 9.41 4.83 -7.11
C ARG A 49 8.28 5.54 -7.84
N GLU A 50 7.35 4.77 -8.36
CA GLU A 50 6.25 5.22 -9.20
C GLU A 50 4.96 5.42 -8.38
N VAL A 51 5.11 5.75 -7.07
CA VAL A 51 3.99 5.92 -6.13
C VAL A 51 2.89 6.84 -6.66
N GLY A 52 3.26 7.89 -7.40
CA GLY A 52 2.32 8.81 -8.04
C GLY A 52 1.43 8.20 -9.12
N HIS A 53 1.77 7.01 -9.62
CA HIS A 53 0.99 6.32 -10.65
C HIS A 53 0.05 5.24 -10.11
N TRP A 54 0.25 4.79 -8.87
CA TRP A 54 -0.60 3.74 -8.31
C TRP A 54 -1.32 4.13 -7.02
N TRP A 55 -0.84 5.13 -6.27
CA TRP A 55 -1.54 5.63 -5.07
C TRP A 55 -2.89 6.26 -5.46
N ASP A 56 -3.88 6.17 -4.60
CA ASP A 56 -5.15 6.86 -4.80
C ASP A 56 -5.03 8.31 -4.32
N GLY A 57 -5.24 9.27 -5.23
CA GLY A 57 -5.18 10.69 -4.91
C GLY A 57 -6.19 11.15 -3.86
N ALA A 58 -7.30 10.41 -3.67
CA ALA A 58 -8.25 10.69 -2.59
C ALA A 58 -7.61 10.53 -1.19
N HIS A 59 -6.53 9.78 -1.09
CA HIS A 59 -5.73 9.59 0.13
C HIS A 59 -4.41 10.38 0.09
N SER A 60 -4.44 11.60 -0.46
CA SER A 60 -3.34 12.56 -0.46
C SER A 60 -3.86 13.94 -0.06
N PHE A 61 -2.99 14.80 0.47
CA PHE A 61 -3.36 16.16 0.89
C PHE A 61 -3.61 17.10 -0.30
N SER A 62 -2.94 16.86 -1.42
CA SER A 62 -3.13 17.61 -2.67
C SER A 62 -4.28 17.10 -3.53
N HIS A 63 -4.95 16.01 -3.13
CA HIS A 63 -5.95 15.30 -3.92
C HIS A 63 -5.45 14.83 -5.29
N SER A 64 -4.13 14.68 -5.45
CA SER A 64 -3.49 14.21 -6.68
C SER A 64 -2.29 13.33 -6.36
N ALA A 65 -2.38 12.05 -6.70
CA ALA A 65 -1.28 11.11 -6.53
C ALA A 65 -0.01 11.54 -7.30
N LEU A 66 -0.15 12.25 -8.41
CA LEU A 66 0.98 12.74 -9.23
C LEU A 66 1.89 13.73 -8.48
N ASN A 67 1.43 14.29 -7.37
CA ASN A 67 2.22 15.15 -6.49
C ASN A 67 3.05 14.36 -5.46
N LEU A 68 2.86 13.04 -5.39
CA LEU A 68 3.64 12.14 -4.53
C LEU A 68 4.93 11.71 -5.22
N ARG A 69 6.00 11.61 -4.44
CA ARG A 69 7.28 11.02 -4.87
C ARG A 69 7.87 10.18 -3.74
N LEU A 70 8.57 9.12 -4.09
CA LEU A 70 9.33 8.29 -3.16
C LEU A 70 10.75 8.09 -3.66
N ASP A 71 11.72 8.63 -2.91
CA ASP A 71 13.14 8.49 -3.18
C ASP A 71 13.71 7.30 -2.40
N LEU A 72 13.96 6.18 -3.09
CA LEU A 72 14.39 4.91 -2.50
C LEU A 72 15.90 4.90 -2.21
N ARG A 73 16.32 5.72 -1.24
CA ARG A 73 17.67 5.71 -0.64
C ARG A 73 17.57 6.08 0.84
N PRO A 74 18.49 5.66 1.69
CA PRO A 74 18.52 6.13 3.09
C PRO A 74 18.51 7.67 3.16
N GLY A 75 17.62 8.22 4.00
CA GLY A 75 17.36 9.66 4.07
C GLY A 75 16.41 10.18 2.98
N GLY A 76 16.04 9.37 2.00
CA GLY A 76 15.08 9.75 0.96
C GLY A 76 13.69 9.97 1.53
N CYS A 77 12.88 10.75 0.81
CA CYS A 77 11.58 11.19 1.25
C CYS A 77 10.44 10.50 0.50
N TRP A 78 9.43 10.03 1.21
CA TRP A 78 8.08 9.91 0.67
C TRP A 78 7.38 11.24 0.94
N CYS A 79 7.38 12.07 -0.07
CA CYS A 79 6.91 13.45 0.03
C CYS A 79 5.79 13.73 -0.95
N GLU A 80 5.01 14.75 -0.62
CA GLU A 80 3.96 15.30 -1.44
C GLU A 80 4.17 16.80 -1.64
N THR A 81 3.99 17.30 -2.87
CA THR A 81 3.99 18.71 -3.18
C THR A 81 2.56 19.26 -3.12
N LEU A 82 2.35 20.37 -2.41
CA LEU A 82 1.04 21.01 -2.33
C LEU A 82 0.89 22.12 -3.36
N PRO A 83 -0.33 22.36 -3.90
CA PRO A 83 -0.56 23.36 -4.98
C PRO A 83 -0.12 24.77 -4.64
N ALA A 84 -0.17 25.17 -3.35
CA ALA A 84 0.23 26.51 -2.90
C ALA A 84 1.74 26.66 -2.62
N GLY A 85 2.58 25.72 -3.07
CA GLY A 85 4.04 25.77 -2.87
C GLY A 85 4.52 25.16 -1.55
N GLY A 86 3.60 24.61 -0.73
CA GLY A 86 3.95 23.81 0.45
C GLY A 86 4.29 22.38 0.11
N GLY A 87 4.53 21.57 1.13
CA GLY A 87 4.78 20.14 0.97
C GLY A 87 4.53 19.36 2.25
N VAL A 88 4.39 18.05 2.09
CA VAL A 88 4.26 17.10 3.19
C VAL A 88 5.38 16.09 3.09
N GLN A 89 6.09 15.87 4.18
CA GLN A 89 6.95 14.70 4.35
C GLN A 89 6.14 13.63 5.11
N HIS A 90 5.60 12.66 4.39
CA HIS A 90 4.86 11.56 5.01
C HIS A 90 5.80 10.64 5.78
N MET A 91 6.87 10.21 5.13
CA MET A 91 7.84 9.27 5.71
C MET A 91 9.25 9.52 5.18
N GLN A 92 10.24 9.04 5.93
CA GLN A 92 11.63 9.01 5.49
C GLN A 92 12.08 7.55 5.34
N VAL A 93 12.77 7.25 4.24
CA VAL A 93 13.41 5.95 4.03
C VAL A 93 14.60 5.81 4.99
N VAL A 94 14.60 4.76 5.81
CA VAL A 94 15.68 4.49 6.79
C VAL A 94 16.48 3.25 6.42
N PHE A 95 15.92 2.34 5.63
CA PHE A 95 16.60 1.12 5.19
C PHE A 95 16.20 0.75 3.77
N VAL A 96 17.16 0.30 2.97
CA VAL A 96 16.96 -0.19 1.60
C VAL A 96 17.86 -1.41 1.35
N ASP A 97 17.26 -2.55 1.03
CA ASP A 97 17.89 -3.70 0.36
C ASP A 97 17.23 -3.85 -1.02
N PRO A 98 17.85 -3.39 -2.11
CA PRO A 98 17.24 -3.31 -3.42
C PRO A 98 16.68 -4.65 -3.91
N GLY A 99 15.42 -4.63 -4.33
CA GLY A 99 14.69 -5.81 -4.80
C GLY A 99 14.13 -6.69 -3.69
N LYS A 100 14.36 -6.37 -2.40
CA LYS A 100 13.90 -7.19 -1.27
C LYS A 100 13.14 -6.40 -0.22
N THR A 101 13.72 -5.30 0.33
CA THR A 101 13.12 -4.63 1.49
C THR A 101 13.33 -3.13 1.45
N VAL A 102 12.29 -2.39 1.82
CA VAL A 102 12.36 -0.95 2.15
C VAL A 102 11.68 -0.73 3.49
N ILE A 103 12.34 0.03 4.38
CA ILE A 103 11.75 0.47 5.64
C ILE A 103 11.70 2.00 5.66
N LEU A 104 10.53 2.54 5.99
CA LEU A 104 10.28 3.97 6.13
C LEU A 104 9.81 4.27 7.55
N HIS A 105 10.25 5.41 8.09
CA HIS A 105 9.76 5.94 9.36
C HIS A 105 8.95 7.21 9.13
N GLY A 106 7.87 7.37 9.87
CA GLY A 106 6.94 8.51 9.81
C GLY A 106 5.49 8.07 9.94
N THR A 107 4.57 8.93 9.51
CA THR A 107 3.14 8.66 9.58
C THR A 107 2.44 9.06 8.29
N LEU A 108 1.41 8.30 7.90
CA LEU A 108 0.64 8.52 6.67
C LEU A 108 -0.69 9.22 6.97
N GLY A 109 -1.10 10.09 6.05
CA GLY A 109 -2.41 10.75 6.08
C GLY A 109 -2.66 11.51 7.39
N PRO A 110 -3.86 11.42 7.99
CA PRO A 110 -4.23 12.18 9.18
C PRO A 110 -3.48 11.76 10.46
N LEU A 111 -2.62 10.75 10.40
CA LEU A 111 -1.75 10.41 11.52
C LEU A 111 -0.59 11.39 11.70
N ILE A 112 -0.34 12.26 10.71
CA ILE A 112 0.83 13.16 10.70
C ILE A 112 0.75 14.27 11.75
N ASP A 113 -0.45 14.69 12.13
CA ASP A 113 -0.70 15.74 13.14
C ASP A 113 -0.91 15.19 14.56
N GLN A 114 -0.79 13.88 14.71
CA GLN A 114 -0.88 13.19 15.99
C GLN A 114 0.51 12.99 16.61
N GLY A 115 0.58 12.77 17.92
CA GLY A 115 1.84 12.46 18.61
C GLY A 115 2.31 11.03 18.38
N LEU A 116 2.43 10.63 17.10
CA LEU A 116 2.67 9.25 16.68
C LEU A 116 4.02 9.08 15.96
N SER A 117 4.54 7.87 16.03
CA SER A 117 5.63 7.39 15.20
C SER A 117 5.23 6.06 14.56
N GLY A 118 5.70 5.82 13.33
CA GLY A 118 5.41 4.58 12.63
C GLY A 118 6.60 4.06 11.84
N ALA A 119 6.59 2.74 11.63
CA ALA A 119 7.52 2.03 10.75
C ALA A 119 6.72 1.26 9.68
N LEU A 120 6.89 1.66 8.42
CA LEU A 120 6.28 1.01 7.27
C LEU A 120 7.33 0.20 6.54
N THR A 121 7.10 -1.11 6.41
CA THR A 121 8.02 -2.04 5.76
C THR A 121 7.37 -2.65 4.52
N PHE A 122 8.06 -2.57 3.39
CA PHE A 122 7.74 -3.33 2.18
C PHE A 122 8.75 -4.46 2.03
N ASN A 123 8.26 -5.70 1.87
CA ASN A 123 9.06 -6.87 1.56
C ASN A 123 8.60 -7.47 0.22
N PHE A 124 9.58 -7.85 -0.60
CA PHE A 124 9.39 -8.45 -1.93
C PHE A 124 10.09 -9.80 -1.95
N ALA A 125 9.33 -10.87 -1.98
CA ALA A 125 9.86 -12.24 -2.01
C ALA A 125 9.34 -12.99 -3.24
N PRO A 126 10.15 -13.87 -3.87
CA PRO A 126 9.64 -14.77 -4.90
C PRO A 126 8.48 -15.61 -4.36
N ASP A 127 7.45 -15.83 -5.21
CA ASP A 127 6.39 -16.81 -4.98
C ASP A 127 6.05 -17.56 -6.28
N ASP A 128 5.08 -18.49 -6.22
CA ASP A 128 4.68 -19.31 -7.38
C ASP A 128 4.08 -18.48 -8.53
N LYS A 129 3.63 -17.26 -8.27
CA LYS A 129 3.06 -16.35 -9.28
C LYS A 129 4.04 -15.30 -9.79
N GLY A 130 5.20 -15.18 -9.16
CA GLY A 130 6.24 -14.20 -9.46
C GLY A 130 6.79 -13.54 -8.19
N THR A 131 6.03 -12.64 -7.56
CA THR A 131 6.46 -11.95 -6.33
C THR A 131 5.30 -11.79 -5.36
N LYS A 132 5.52 -12.19 -4.12
CA LYS A 132 4.69 -11.80 -2.98
C LYS A 132 5.21 -10.48 -2.43
N ILE A 133 4.35 -9.48 -2.40
CA ILE A 133 4.56 -8.21 -1.73
C ILE A 133 3.90 -8.30 -0.36
N LYS A 134 4.65 -8.01 0.71
CA LYS A 134 4.14 -7.89 2.07
C LYS A 134 4.39 -6.48 2.55
N VAL A 135 3.36 -5.83 3.07
CA VAL A 135 3.42 -4.48 3.67
C VAL A 135 3.05 -4.62 5.14
N GLU A 136 3.91 -4.15 6.03
CA GLU A 136 3.66 -4.10 7.48
C GLU A 136 3.77 -2.66 7.94
N TYR A 137 2.79 -2.19 8.70
CA TYR A 137 2.79 -0.85 9.26
C TYR A 137 2.47 -0.87 10.74
N ALA A 138 3.50 -0.66 11.55
CA ALA A 138 3.40 -0.52 12.99
C ALA A 138 3.39 0.96 13.36
N VAL A 139 2.40 1.39 14.14
CA VAL A 139 2.21 2.79 14.60
C VAL A 139 2.03 2.79 16.11
N GLY A 140 2.71 3.71 16.80
CA GLY A 140 2.57 3.87 18.23
C GLY A 140 2.77 5.32 18.68
N GLY A 141 2.26 5.62 19.89
CA GLY A 141 2.37 6.92 20.52
C GLY A 141 1.06 7.42 21.11
N TYR A 142 0.85 8.74 21.08
CA TYR A 142 -0.34 9.40 21.62
C TYR A 142 -1.38 9.65 20.53
N PHE A 143 -2.55 9.01 20.65
CA PHE A 143 -3.70 9.25 19.79
C PHE A 143 -4.60 10.31 20.41
N SER A 144 -4.73 11.47 19.78
CA SER A 144 -5.61 12.57 20.23
C SER A 144 -7.09 12.23 20.02
N ASP A 145 -7.43 11.52 18.93
CA ASP A 145 -8.77 10.97 18.70
C ASP A 145 -8.85 9.50 19.11
N THR A 146 -9.39 9.28 20.30
CA THR A 146 -9.59 7.94 20.88
C THR A 146 -10.89 7.27 20.43
N LYS A 147 -11.76 7.96 19.68
CA LYS A 147 -13.03 7.40 19.16
C LYS A 147 -12.86 6.71 17.82
N MET A 148 -11.84 7.10 17.06
CA MET A 148 -11.53 6.50 15.77
C MET A 148 -10.93 5.10 15.96
N ASN A 149 -11.41 4.12 15.20
CA ASN A 149 -10.71 2.84 15.06
C ASN A 149 -9.59 2.99 14.01
N TRP A 150 -8.47 3.56 14.45
CA TRP A 150 -7.33 3.84 13.58
C TRP A 150 -6.77 2.59 12.91
N ALA A 151 -6.70 1.47 13.62
CA ALA A 151 -6.20 0.22 13.06
C ALA A 151 -7.02 -0.22 11.84
N ALA A 152 -8.35 -0.27 11.97
CA ALA A 152 -9.22 -0.68 10.87
C ALA A 152 -9.22 0.35 9.71
N ALA A 153 -9.16 1.65 10.01
CA ALA A 153 -9.10 2.69 8.99
C ALA A 153 -7.81 2.60 8.16
N VAL A 154 -6.66 2.44 8.82
CA VAL A 154 -5.35 2.29 8.17
C VAL A 154 -5.26 0.99 7.39
N ASP A 155 -5.74 -0.11 7.95
CA ASP A 155 -5.82 -1.42 7.30
C ASP A 155 -6.59 -1.32 5.97
N GLY A 156 -7.79 -0.77 5.99
CA GLY A 156 -8.59 -0.59 4.77
C GLY A 156 -7.90 0.25 3.70
N VAL A 157 -7.26 1.36 4.09
CA VAL A 157 -6.54 2.22 3.14
C VAL A 157 -5.32 1.50 2.58
N LEU A 158 -4.45 0.92 3.43
CA LEU A 158 -3.24 0.25 2.95
C LEU A 158 -3.55 -0.95 2.07
N GLY A 159 -4.56 -1.74 2.42
CA GLY A 159 -5.03 -2.84 1.58
C GLY A 159 -5.47 -2.37 0.20
N ALA A 160 -6.27 -1.31 0.13
CA ALA A 160 -6.69 -0.71 -1.13
C ALA A 160 -5.49 -0.21 -1.96
N GLN A 161 -4.53 0.50 -1.32
CA GLN A 161 -3.33 0.99 -2.01
C GLN A 161 -2.45 -0.15 -2.53
N LEU A 162 -2.26 -1.22 -1.74
CA LEU A 162 -1.49 -2.38 -2.17
C LEU A 162 -2.15 -3.09 -3.37
N GLN A 163 -3.48 -3.20 -3.39
CA GLN A 163 -4.20 -3.75 -4.55
C GLN A 163 -4.06 -2.87 -5.80
N ARG A 164 -4.06 -1.54 -5.64
CA ARG A 164 -3.79 -0.59 -6.73
C ARG A 164 -2.38 -0.76 -7.27
N MET A 165 -1.38 -0.84 -6.38
CA MET A 165 0.02 -1.11 -6.75
C MET A 165 0.16 -2.45 -7.49
N ALA A 166 -0.45 -3.52 -6.99
CA ALA A 166 -0.40 -4.83 -7.63
C ALA A 166 -1.00 -4.82 -9.05
N ARG A 167 -2.17 -4.19 -9.22
CA ARG A 167 -2.77 -4.02 -10.55
C ARG A 167 -1.90 -3.18 -11.47
N TYR A 168 -1.33 -2.09 -10.97
CA TYR A 168 -0.41 -1.26 -11.74
C TYR A 168 0.81 -2.05 -12.23
N ILE A 169 1.42 -2.84 -11.37
CA ILE A 169 2.55 -3.71 -11.72
C ILE A 169 2.17 -4.70 -12.83
N ASP A 170 1.01 -5.34 -12.72
CA ASP A 170 0.58 -6.40 -13.64
C ASP A 170 -0.01 -5.87 -14.95
N THR A 171 -0.59 -4.67 -14.97
CA THR A 171 -1.39 -4.18 -16.11
C THR A 171 -1.00 -2.78 -16.60
N GLY A 172 -0.15 -2.04 -15.87
CA GLY A 172 0.15 -0.64 -16.10
C GLY A 172 -0.96 0.33 -15.66
N ARG A 173 -2.03 -0.16 -14.99
CA ARG A 173 -3.17 0.65 -14.54
C ARG A 173 -3.54 0.29 -13.10
N PRO A 174 -3.68 1.28 -12.18
CA PRO A 174 -4.02 1.00 -10.78
C PRO A 174 -5.51 0.68 -10.57
N ASP A 175 -6.39 1.21 -11.41
CA ASP A 175 -7.84 1.04 -11.30
C ASP A 175 -8.33 -0.23 -12.02
N PRO A 176 -9.42 -0.85 -11.53
CA PRO A 176 -10.04 -1.94 -12.25
C PRO A 176 -10.62 -1.44 -13.59
N PRO A 177 -10.72 -2.31 -14.61
CA PRO A 177 -11.39 -1.94 -15.84
C PRO A 177 -12.83 -1.49 -15.55
N ALA A 178 -13.29 -0.45 -16.27
CA ALA A 178 -14.68 0.00 -16.15
C ALA A 178 -15.62 -1.17 -16.46
N THR A 179 -16.54 -1.46 -15.56
CA THR A 179 -17.65 -2.39 -15.81
C THR A 179 -18.54 -1.78 -16.87
N LYS A 180 -18.69 -2.48 -18.01
CA LYS A 180 -19.64 -2.09 -19.07
C LYS A 180 -21.05 -2.43 -18.64
#